data_b7520c58dbe89e2017f51d2647b28f5a
#
_entry.id   b7520c58dbe89e2017f51d2647b28f5a
#
_cell.length_a   1.000
_cell.length_b   1.000
_cell.length_c   1.000
_cell.angle_alpha   90.00
_cell.angle_beta   90.00
_cell.angle_gamma   90.00
#
_symmetry.space_group_name_H-M   'P 1'
#
loop_
_entity.id
_entity.type
_entity.pdbx_description
1 polymer ?
#
loop_
_entity_poly.entity_id
_entity_poly.type
_entity_poly.pdbx_seq_one_letter_code
_entity_poly.pdbx_strand_id
1 'polypeptide(L)'
;MKKKVFALSLTGILALGAVTPAALTTYAVGEGPNYGGNESIQTSILYTYDEMVNYLKKQEAKQDAMQLEVIGQTVKDRDIYMAKYIKNPNNPTILFLTQQHGNEHLTTEGALEYIKHLGTGKTKGVLDKVNILIVPMLNADGAMGDVDFSLDDYIADGGRNLTRYNAVGADLNRDHVDKVHPETQALHKNVLQKYDIDYMIDLHHQGTQARRDGKLVSGSMLYPTNDKVKPEVLEKSKKLGAVVFNAVDSTGWGHLAKYNGGNGENIGRNGAAVQYDIATLLFEMRGMSDHFNESAVIGQKSNGYLIKQTITTLDSAVRAIADRSIETADISFWDTLDTQK
;
A
#
# COMPACT_ATOMS: atom_id res chain seq x y z
N MET A 1 55.79 -66.52 25.72
CA MET A 1 54.33 -66.30 25.59
C MET A 1 54.11 -64.90 25.06
N LYS A 2 53.89 -64.76 23.74
CA LYS A 2 53.64 -63.43 23.09
C LYS A 2 52.15 -63.32 22.83
N LYS A 3 51.49 -62.33 23.48
CA LYS A 3 50.09 -62.00 23.24
C LYS A 3 50.00 -61.14 21.99
N LYS A 4 49.29 -61.64 21.01
CA LYS A 4 48.95 -60.87 19.81
C LYS A 4 47.69 -60.05 20.13
N VAL A 5 47.80 -58.75 19.96
CA VAL A 5 46.66 -57.81 20.00
C VAL A 5 46.14 -57.69 18.59
N PHE A 6 44.89 -58.05 18.39
CA PHE A 6 44.16 -57.78 17.12
C PHE A 6 43.57 -56.37 17.21
N ALA A 7 44.01 -55.50 16.32
CA ALA A 7 43.36 -54.22 16.11
C ALA A 7 42.25 -54.37 15.07
N LEU A 8 41.01 -54.20 15.46
CA LEU A 8 39.85 -54.09 14.56
C LEU A 8 39.79 -52.65 14.05
N SER A 9 40.09 -52.47 12.79
CA SER A 9 39.85 -51.19 12.11
C SER A 9 38.40 -51.14 11.68
N LEU A 10 37.62 -50.27 12.33
CA LEU A 10 36.25 -49.94 11.95
C LEU A 10 36.27 -48.83 10.89
N THR A 11 36.21 -49.20 9.62
CA THR A 11 36.07 -48.25 8.52
C THR A 11 34.61 -47.82 8.46
N GLY A 12 34.25 -46.71 9.12
CA GLY A 12 32.95 -46.10 8.99
C GLY A 12 32.88 -45.36 7.63
N ILE A 13 32.09 -45.89 6.72
CA ILE A 13 31.70 -45.18 5.49
C ILE A 13 30.70 -44.09 5.91
N LEU A 14 31.16 -42.82 6.00
CA LEU A 14 30.25 -41.69 6.04
C LEU A 14 29.64 -41.54 4.64
N ALA A 15 28.43 -42.08 4.48
CA ALA A 15 27.57 -41.72 3.38
C ALA A 15 27.15 -40.24 3.61
N LEU A 16 27.87 -39.30 2.99
CA LEU A 16 27.36 -37.96 2.77
C LEU A 16 26.16 -38.08 1.84
N GLY A 17 24.99 -38.24 2.43
CA GLY A 17 23.75 -38.00 1.74
C GLY A 17 23.76 -36.56 1.27
N ALA A 18 23.92 -36.37 -0.05
CA ALA A 18 23.64 -35.07 -0.66
C ALA A 18 22.17 -34.77 -0.35
N VAL A 19 21.95 -33.93 0.65
CA VAL A 19 20.67 -33.27 0.84
C VAL A 19 20.56 -32.35 -0.37
N THR A 20 19.96 -32.84 -1.45
CA THR A 20 19.44 -31.95 -2.48
C THR A 20 18.54 -30.97 -1.73
N PRO A 21 18.76 -29.65 -1.83
CA PRO A 21 17.81 -28.72 -1.28
C PRO A 21 16.48 -29.10 -1.94
N ALA A 22 15.52 -29.55 -1.12
CA ALA A 22 14.15 -29.71 -1.57
C ALA A 22 13.84 -28.37 -2.24
N ALA A 23 13.58 -28.40 -3.54
CA ALA A 23 13.08 -27.23 -4.23
C ALA A 23 11.92 -26.77 -3.38
N LEU A 24 12.07 -25.63 -2.73
CA LEU A 24 10.96 -24.94 -2.10
C LEU A 24 9.97 -24.79 -3.23
N THR A 25 8.99 -25.66 -3.28
CA THR A 25 7.82 -25.49 -4.12
C THR A 25 7.22 -24.20 -3.61
N THR A 26 7.61 -23.10 -4.25
CA THR A 26 6.88 -21.87 -4.10
C THR A 26 5.49 -22.24 -4.54
N TYR A 27 4.60 -22.39 -3.60
CA TYR A 27 3.19 -22.43 -3.89
C TYR A 27 2.88 -21.09 -4.53
N ALA A 28 3.02 -21.07 -5.87
CA ALA A 28 2.47 -19.99 -6.63
C ALA A 28 1.02 -19.92 -6.22
N VAL A 29 0.61 -18.79 -5.75
CA VAL A 29 -0.74 -18.53 -5.32
C VAL A 29 -1.65 -18.77 -6.51
N GLY A 30 -2.17 -19.98 -6.65
CA GLY A 30 -3.17 -20.36 -7.62
C GLY A 30 -3.05 -19.67 -9.00
N GLU A 31 -4.18 -19.31 -9.58
CA GLU A 31 -4.30 -18.62 -10.87
C GLU A 31 -4.00 -17.11 -10.77
N GLY A 32 -2.89 -16.73 -10.16
CA GLY A 32 -2.49 -15.32 -10.07
C GLY A 32 -1.67 -14.85 -11.28
N PRO A 33 -1.42 -13.56 -11.41
CA PRO A 33 -0.42 -13.04 -12.33
C PRO A 33 0.92 -13.77 -12.13
N ASN A 34 1.64 -14.01 -13.21
CA ASN A 34 2.96 -14.63 -13.11
C ASN A 34 3.97 -13.63 -12.53
N TYR A 35 4.22 -13.75 -11.26
CA TYR A 35 5.22 -12.97 -10.54
C TYR A 35 6.64 -13.53 -10.72
N GLY A 36 7.07 -13.93 -11.90
CA GLY A 36 8.43 -14.44 -12.16
C GLY A 36 9.52 -13.42 -11.78
N GLY A 37 10.67 -13.86 -11.32
CA GLY A 37 11.82 -13.03 -11.02
C GLY A 37 12.29 -13.09 -9.57
N ASN A 38 13.35 -12.35 -9.27
CA ASN A 38 13.94 -12.30 -7.94
C ASN A 38 13.45 -11.09 -7.17
N GLU A 39 12.99 -11.33 -5.94
CA GLU A 39 12.63 -10.27 -5.02
C GLU A 39 13.85 -9.76 -4.27
N SER A 40 14.05 -8.45 -4.28
CA SER A 40 15.03 -7.78 -3.42
C SER A 40 14.40 -7.17 -2.17
N ILE A 41 13.08 -7.26 -2.04
CA ILE A 41 12.30 -6.68 -0.96
C ILE A 41 12.16 -7.71 0.16
N GLN A 42 12.48 -7.30 1.38
CA GLN A 42 12.24 -8.13 2.56
C GLN A 42 10.73 -8.19 2.85
N THR A 43 10.15 -9.38 2.78
CA THR A 43 8.71 -9.61 2.96
C THR A 43 8.38 -10.62 4.04
N SER A 44 9.39 -11.07 4.79
CA SER A 44 9.22 -12.06 5.85
C SER A 44 8.56 -11.51 7.11
N ILE A 45 8.56 -10.21 7.28
CA ILE A 45 8.04 -9.51 8.46
C ILE A 45 7.27 -8.30 7.97
N LEU A 46 6.04 -8.15 8.47
CA LEU A 46 5.29 -6.91 8.35
C LEU A 46 5.67 -5.99 9.51
N TYR A 47 5.81 -4.70 9.25
CA TYR A 47 6.18 -3.75 10.29
C TYR A 47 5.06 -3.60 11.31
N THR A 48 5.41 -3.78 12.58
CA THR A 48 4.61 -3.28 13.70
C THR A 48 4.67 -1.75 13.73
N TYR A 49 3.78 -1.13 14.51
CA TYR A 49 3.80 0.33 14.68
C TYR A 49 5.17 0.84 15.18
N ASP A 50 5.74 0.24 16.20
CA ASP A 50 7.04 0.65 16.77
C ASP A 50 8.19 0.46 15.77
N GLU A 51 8.19 -0.63 15.04
CA GLU A 51 9.18 -0.89 13.99
C GLU A 51 9.06 0.12 12.85
N MET A 52 7.84 0.47 12.42
CA MET A 52 7.59 1.53 11.44
C MET A 52 8.11 2.89 11.93
N VAL A 53 7.80 3.28 13.16
CA VAL A 53 8.28 4.55 13.75
C VAL A 53 9.81 4.59 13.78
N ASN A 54 10.44 3.51 14.24
CA ASN A 54 11.90 3.39 14.27
C ASN A 54 12.50 3.45 12.85
N TYR A 55 11.83 2.81 11.88
CA TYR A 55 12.24 2.86 10.49
C TYR A 55 12.15 4.28 9.92
N LEU A 56 11.05 4.99 10.14
CA LEU A 56 10.85 6.37 9.68
C LEU A 56 11.92 7.31 10.25
N LYS A 57 12.19 7.26 11.56
CA LYS A 57 13.25 8.04 12.21
C LYS A 57 14.63 7.74 11.62
N LYS A 58 14.89 6.48 11.31
CA LYS A 58 16.14 6.06 10.67
C LYS A 58 16.25 6.54 9.22
N GLN A 59 15.14 6.63 8.48
CA GLN A 59 15.14 7.19 7.13
C GLN A 59 15.32 8.71 7.16
N GLU A 60 14.65 9.41 8.06
CA GLU A 60 14.84 10.86 8.26
C GLU A 60 16.32 11.19 8.55
N ALA A 61 16.95 10.46 9.47
CA ALA A 61 18.37 10.65 9.78
C ALA A 61 19.34 10.39 8.61
N LYS A 62 18.88 9.73 7.54
CA LYS A 62 19.68 9.39 6.35
C LYS A 62 19.39 10.25 5.13
N GLN A 63 18.29 10.96 5.13
CA GLN A 63 17.77 11.68 3.97
C GLN A 63 17.54 13.15 4.31
N ASP A 64 18.47 14.03 3.97
CA ASP A 64 18.39 15.46 4.26
C ASP A 64 17.11 16.13 3.72
N ALA A 65 16.50 15.56 2.69
CA ALA A 65 15.27 16.07 2.10
C ALA A 65 14.00 15.61 2.86
N MET A 66 14.10 14.64 3.74
CA MET A 66 12.98 14.09 4.49
C MET A 66 12.80 14.79 5.84
N GLN A 67 11.56 15.06 6.19
CA GLN A 67 11.17 15.52 7.52
C GLN A 67 9.99 14.72 8.01
N LEU A 68 10.00 14.31 9.27
CA LEU A 68 8.84 13.71 9.93
C LEU A 68 7.99 14.75 10.63
N GLU A 69 6.69 14.59 10.52
CA GLU A 69 5.71 15.37 11.27
C GLU A 69 4.72 14.42 11.94
N VAL A 70 4.39 14.68 13.21
CA VAL A 70 3.25 14.06 13.89
C VAL A 70 2.02 14.91 13.55
N ILE A 71 1.10 14.35 12.78
CA ILE A 71 -0.10 15.05 12.33
C ILE A 71 -1.26 14.92 13.31
N GLY A 72 -1.17 14.05 14.31
CA GLY A 72 -2.18 13.81 15.33
C GLY A 72 -1.96 12.48 16.02
N GLN A 73 -2.98 12.01 16.72
CA GLN A 73 -2.95 10.73 17.44
C GLN A 73 -4.20 9.91 17.11
N THR A 74 -4.08 8.58 17.23
CA THR A 74 -5.20 7.64 17.17
C THR A 74 -6.03 7.67 18.45
N VAL A 75 -7.13 6.91 18.49
CA VAL A 75 -7.96 6.74 19.70
C VAL A 75 -7.14 6.22 20.90
N LYS A 76 -6.14 5.37 20.67
CA LYS A 76 -5.25 4.78 21.72
C LYS A 76 -3.93 5.55 21.85
N ASP A 77 -3.92 6.85 21.53
CA ASP A 77 -2.80 7.77 21.72
C ASP A 77 -1.52 7.41 20.95
N ARG A 78 -1.61 6.62 19.86
CA ARG A 78 -0.47 6.41 18.96
C ARG A 78 -0.30 7.61 18.04
N ASP A 79 0.92 8.15 17.96
CA ASP A 79 1.23 9.25 17.04
C ASP A 79 1.02 8.82 15.57
N ILE A 80 0.34 9.65 14.80
CA ILE A 80 0.18 9.47 13.35
C ILE A 80 1.28 10.26 12.66
N TYR A 81 2.19 9.57 12.00
CA TYR A 81 3.35 10.16 11.33
C TYR A 81 3.06 10.46 9.86
N MET A 82 3.63 11.57 9.38
CA MET A 82 3.73 11.91 7.97
C MET A 82 5.18 12.19 7.61
N ALA A 83 5.69 11.54 6.56
CA ALA A 83 6.96 11.86 5.95
C ALA A 83 6.76 12.95 4.89
N LYS A 84 7.55 14.02 4.96
CA LYS A 84 7.47 15.19 4.07
C LYS A 84 8.75 15.35 3.27
N TYR A 85 8.60 15.63 1.99
CA TYR A 85 9.65 16.03 1.07
C TYR A 85 9.20 17.33 0.40
N ILE A 86 9.50 18.46 1.03
CA ILE A 86 9.12 19.79 0.54
C ILE A 86 10.38 20.63 0.39
N LYS A 87 10.83 20.84 -0.84
CA LYS A 87 11.95 21.75 -1.15
C LYS A 87 11.50 23.15 -1.56
N ASN A 88 10.42 23.23 -2.30
CA ASN A 88 9.83 24.48 -2.75
C ASN A 88 8.30 24.41 -2.57
N PRO A 89 7.70 25.23 -1.73
CA PRO A 89 6.26 25.20 -1.49
C PRO A 89 5.40 25.47 -2.75
N ASN A 90 5.99 26.08 -3.78
CA ASN A 90 5.29 26.34 -5.05
C ASN A 90 5.29 25.15 -6.03
N ASN A 91 5.97 24.08 -5.71
CA ASN A 91 5.91 22.86 -6.52
C ASN A 91 4.56 22.16 -6.33
N PRO A 92 4.06 21.47 -7.37
CA PRO A 92 2.90 20.61 -7.19
C PRO A 92 3.14 19.57 -6.10
N THR A 93 2.10 19.31 -5.31
CA THR A 93 2.17 18.42 -4.15
C THR A 93 1.33 17.17 -4.37
N ILE A 94 1.89 16.01 -4.08
CA ILE A 94 1.17 14.74 -4.06
C ILE A 94 1.17 14.13 -2.66
N LEU A 95 -0.01 13.68 -2.20
CA LEU A 95 -0.20 12.92 -0.97
C LEU A 95 -0.36 11.42 -1.28
N PHE A 96 0.37 10.60 -0.57
CA PHE A 96 0.14 9.16 -0.49
C PHE A 96 -0.44 8.82 0.88
N LEU A 97 -1.68 8.34 0.87
CA LEU A 97 -2.39 7.94 2.07
C LEU A 97 -2.49 6.42 2.09
N THR A 98 -2.09 5.80 3.19
CA THR A 98 -2.12 4.34 3.32
C THR A 98 -2.74 3.91 4.63
N GLN A 99 -3.22 2.69 4.64
CA GLN A 99 -3.71 1.98 5.82
C GLN A 99 -4.79 2.74 6.61
N GLN A 100 -5.78 3.30 5.91
CA GLN A 100 -7.02 3.74 6.53
C GLN A 100 -7.77 2.55 7.19
N HIS A 101 -7.64 1.37 6.58
CA HIS A 101 -8.05 0.11 7.19
C HIS A 101 -6.84 -0.59 7.77
N GLY A 102 -6.88 -0.93 9.06
CA GLY A 102 -5.72 -1.45 9.77
C GLY A 102 -5.21 -2.79 9.23
N ASN A 103 -6.06 -3.63 8.65
CA ASN A 103 -5.69 -4.93 8.07
C ASN A 103 -5.00 -4.86 6.70
N GLU A 104 -4.78 -3.65 6.14
CA GLU A 104 -4.24 -3.47 4.80
C GLU A 104 -2.72 -3.19 4.82
N HIS A 105 -1.96 -4.06 5.45
CA HIS A 105 -0.55 -3.87 5.78
C HIS A 105 0.38 -3.63 4.58
N LEU A 106 0.14 -4.26 3.41
CA LEU A 106 1.04 -4.08 2.26
C LEU A 106 1.07 -2.64 1.73
N THR A 107 0.06 -1.84 2.03
CA THR A 107 0.04 -0.41 1.68
C THR A 107 1.12 0.34 2.45
N THR A 108 1.25 0.07 3.75
CA THR A 108 2.32 0.61 4.60
C THR A 108 3.68 0.11 4.13
N GLU A 109 3.84 -1.20 3.91
CA GLU A 109 5.10 -1.77 3.42
C GLU A 109 5.56 -1.10 2.12
N GLY A 110 4.62 -0.92 1.19
CA GLY A 110 4.87 -0.22 -0.06
C GLY A 110 5.29 1.24 0.13
N ALA A 111 4.64 1.97 1.04
CA ALA A 111 4.99 3.34 1.38
C ALA A 111 6.39 3.44 2.02
N LEU A 112 6.74 2.53 2.94
CA LEU A 112 8.05 2.51 3.58
C LEU A 112 9.18 2.18 2.58
N GLU A 113 8.97 1.22 1.69
CA GLU A 113 9.93 0.93 0.63
C GLU A 113 10.05 2.09 -0.38
N TYR A 114 8.96 2.82 -0.64
CA TYR A 114 9.02 4.04 -1.46
C TYR A 114 9.78 5.17 -0.76
N ILE A 115 9.59 5.38 0.55
CA ILE A 115 10.39 6.32 1.35
C ILE A 115 11.89 6.00 1.22
N LYS A 116 12.27 4.74 1.31
CA LYS A 116 13.65 4.30 1.09
C LYS A 116 14.11 4.58 -0.35
N HIS A 117 13.25 4.33 -1.34
CA HIS A 117 13.53 4.61 -2.74
C HIS A 117 13.81 6.10 -2.98
N LEU A 118 13.07 7.00 -2.35
CA LEU A 118 13.28 8.45 -2.42
C LEU A 118 14.67 8.88 -1.90
N GLY A 119 15.26 8.14 -0.96
CA GLY A 119 16.62 8.34 -0.48
C GLY A 119 17.72 7.86 -1.43
N THR A 120 17.37 7.27 -2.58
CA THR A 120 18.35 6.77 -3.54
C THR A 120 18.70 7.83 -4.59
N GLY A 121 19.85 7.68 -5.25
CA GLY A 121 20.23 8.56 -6.37
C GLY A 121 19.28 8.49 -7.58
N LYS A 122 18.37 7.50 -7.64
CA LYS A 122 17.42 7.30 -8.74
C LYS A 122 16.34 8.38 -8.81
N THR A 123 16.09 9.08 -7.69
CA THR A 123 15.10 10.16 -7.58
C THR A 123 15.73 11.55 -7.58
N LYS A 124 17.04 11.62 -7.87
CA LYS A 124 17.77 12.90 -7.93
C LYS A 124 17.10 13.84 -8.95
N GLY A 125 16.81 15.06 -8.51
CA GLY A 125 16.17 16.09 -9.33
C GLY A 125 14.64 16.02 -9.40
N VAL A 126 14.02 14.91 -9.03
CA VAL A 126 12.55 14.79 -8.95
C VAL A 126 12.01 15.63 -7.78
N LEU A 127 12.65 15.51 -6.61
CA LEU A 127 12.29 16.28 -5.40
C LEU A 127 12.51 17.79 -5.54
N ASP A 128 13.20 18.24 -6.60
CA ASP A 128 13.31 19.68 -6.92
C ASP A 128 12.05 20.23 -7.59
N LYS A 129 11.17 19.36 -8.08
CA LYS A 129 10.01 19.69 -8.93
C LYS A 129 8.67 19.25 -8.36
N VAL A 130 8.64 18.36 -7.36
CA VAL A 130 7.43 17.83 -6.76
C VAL A 130 7.60 17.74 -5.25
N ASN A 131 6.61 18.18 -4.51
CA ASN A 131 6.50 17.94 -3.08
C ASN A 131 5.76 16.63 -2.83
N ILE A 132 6.24 15.85 -1.88
CA ILE A 132 5.67 14.54 -1.56
C ILE A 132 5.31 14.49 -0.08
N LEU A 133 4.08 14.10 0.22
CA LEU A 133 3.58 13.81 1.55
C LEU A 133 3.18 12.34 1.62
N ILE A 134 3.60 11.63 2.67
CA ILE A 134 3.30 10.20 2.84
C ILE A 134 2.82 9.98 4.27
N VAL A 135 1.57 9.51 4.43
CA VAL A 135 1.02 9.04 5.70
C VAL A 135 1.02 7.51 5.63
N PRO A 136 2.03 6.83 6.21
CA PRO A 136 2.24 5.40 5.97
C PRO A 136 1.31 4.50 6.78
N MET A 137 0.70 4.97 7.86
CA MET A 137 -0.20 4.20 8.71
C MET A 137 -1.18 5.14 9.41
N LEU A 138 -2.35 5.38 8.80
CA LEU A 138 -3.36 6.26 9.40
C LEU A 138 -4.04 5.57 10.59
N ASN A 139 -4.39 4.29 10.46
CA ASN A 139 -5.11 3.49 11.45
C ASN A 139 -4.16 2.53 12.18
N ALA A 140 -3.31 3.08 13.04
CA ALA A 140 -2.31 2.28 13.76
C ALA A 140 -2.94 1.35 14.81
N ASP A 141 -4.08 1.73 15.40
CA ASP A 141 -4.77 0.89 16.38
C ASP A 141 -5.33 -0.37 15.71
N GLY A 142 -6.07 -0.22 14.62
CA GLY A 142 -6.56 -1.36 13.83
C GLY A 142 -5.42 -2.22 13.31
N ALA A 143 -4.33 -1.61 12.83
CA ALA A 143 -3.16 -2.34 12.34
C ALA A 143 -2.51 -3.23 13.43
N MET A 144 -2.51 -2.77 14.67
CA MET A 144 -1.97 -3.53 15.81
C MET A 144 -3.01 -4.48 16.46
N GLY A 145 -4.22 -4.54 15.92
CA GLY A 145 -5.28 -5.35 16.51
C GLY A 145 -5.84 -4.80 17.82
N ASP A 146 -5.56 -3.54 18.14
CA ASP A 146 -5.98 -2.88 19.38
C ASP A 146 -7.35 -2.21 19.18
N VAL A 147 -8.36 -3.06 18.96
CA VAL A 147 -9.75 -2.66 18.66
C VAL A 147 -10.64 -3.13 19.81
N ASP A 148 -11.38 -2.21 20.42
CA ASP A 148 -12.34 -2.53 21.46
C ASP A 148 -13.57 -3.21 20.84
N PHE A 149 -13.98 -4.34 21.40
CA PHE A 149 -15.19 -5.05 20.95
C PHE A 149 -15.85 -5.83 22.09
N SER A 150 -17.15 -6.05 21.95
CA SER A 150 -17.87 -7.02 22.75
C SER A 150 -17.90 -8.37 22.01
N LEU A 151 -17.68 -9.47 22.72
CA LEU A 151 -17.76 -10.79 22.11
C LEU A 151 -19.15 -11.11 21.57
N ASP A 152 -20.20 -10.67 22.29
CA ASP A 152 -21.57 -10.88 21.88
C ASP A 152 -21.90 -10.13 20.58
N ASP A 153 -21.48 -8.87 20.47
CA ASP A 153 -21.64 -8.08 19.24
C ASP A 153 -20.84 -8.67 18.09
N TYR A 154 -19.60 -9.11 18.35
CA TYR A 154 -18.75 -9.77 17.36
C TYR A 154 -19.42 -11.04 16.78
N ILE A 155 -20.00 -11.86 17.64
CA ILE A 155 -20.72 -13.07 17.23
C ILE A 155 -22.00 -12.71 16.47
N ALA A 156 -22.76 -11.71 16.96
CA ALA A 156 -24.00 -11.26 16.32
C ALA A 156 -23.76 -10.71 14.91
N ASP A 157 -22.64 -10.02 14.70
CA ASP A 157 -22.21 -9.49 13.39
C ASP A 157 -21.62 -10.56 12.45
N GLY A 158 -21.60 -11.82 12.85
CA GLY A 158 -21.05 -12.91 12.03
C GLY A 158 -19.54 -12.93 11.95
N GLY A 159 -18.83 -12.34 12.93
CA GLY A 159 -17.37 -12.37 13.00
C GLY A 159 -16.66 -11.45 11.98
N ARG A 160 -17.06 -10.19 11.93
CA ARG A 160 -16.44 -9.20 11.03
C ARG A 160 -14.93 -9.03 11.29
N ASN A 161 -14.21 -8.58 10.29
CA ASN A 161 -12.78 -8.30 10.42
C ASN A 161 -12.54 -7.03 11.26
N LEU A 162 -12.31 -7.21 12.57
CA LEU A 162 -12.14 -6.12 13.54
C LEU A 162 -10.96 -5.20 13.19
N THR A 163 -9.86 -5.76 12.70
CA THR A 163 -8.64 -4.99 12.40
C THR A 163 -8.79 -4.04 11.21
N ARG A 164 -9.88 -4.15 10.45
CA ARG A 164 -10.24 -3.15 9.44
C ARG A 164 -10.53 -1.79 10.07
N TYR A 165 -11.16 -1.79 11.23
CA TYR A 165 -11.71 -0.63 11.90
C TYR A 165 -10.69 0.04 12.84
N ASN A 166 -10.94 1.27 13.27
CA ASN A 166 -10.14 1.90 14.32
C ASN A 166 -10.48 1.30 15.70
N ALA A 167 -9.83 1.79 16.76
CA ALA A 167 -9.97 1.24 18.10
C ALA A 167 -11.42 1.16 18.64
N VAL A 168 -12.31 2.02 18.18
CA VAL A 168 -13.74 2.05 18.58
C VAL A 168 -14.66 1.42 17.55
N GLY A 169 -14.12 0.66 16.61
CA GLY A 169 -14.90 -0.08 15.61
C GLY A 169 -15.45 0.77 14.46
N ALA A 170 -14.86 1.93 14.18
CA ALA A 170 -15.25 2.80 13.09
C ALA A 170 -14.44 2.56 11.80
N ASP A 171 -15.12 2.56 10.65
CA ASP A 171 -14.49 2.56 9.33
C ASP A 171 -14.05 3.98 8.99
N LEU A 172 -12.75 4.26 9.08
CA LEU A 172 -12.21 5.60 8.80
C LEU A 172 -12.47 6.05 7.35
N ASN A 173 -12.56 5.11 6.41
CA ASN A 173 -12.93 5.41 5.02
C ASN A 173 -14.45 5.58 4.82
N ARG A 174 -15.19 5.89 5.91
CA ARG A 174 -16.58 6.33 5.92
C ARG A 174 -16.79 7.60 6.75
N ASP A 175 -15.70 8.17 7.27
CA ASP A 175 -15.72 9.31 8.19
C ASP A 175 -15.27 10.64 7.56
N HIS A 176 -15.05 10.71 6.24
CA HIS A 176 -14.52 11.89 5.57
C HIS A 176 -15.49 13.07 5.44
N VAL A 177 -16.78 12.89 5.75
CA VAL A 177 -17.75 13.98 5.86
C VAL A 177 -17.86 14.46 7.31
N ASP A 178 -18.14 13.54 8.22
CA ASP A 178 -18.46 13.87 9.61
C ASP A 178 -17.21 14.13 10.45
N LYS A 179 -16.10 13.46 10.15
CA LYS A 179 -14.78 13.64 10.77
C LYS A 179 -14.83 13.55 12.29
N VAL A 180 -15.53 12.53 12.79
CA VAL A 180 -15.75 12.38 14.24
C VAL A 180 -14.59 11.68 14.94
N HIS A 181 -13.77 10.93 14.19
CA HIS A 181 -12.65 10.17 14.75
C HIS A 181 -11.34 10.94 14.69
N PRO A 182 -10.46 10.80 15.70
CA PRO A 182 -9.24 11.60 15.81
C PRO A 182 -8.29 11.39 14.61
N GLU A 183 -8.23 10.19 14.05
CA GLU A 183 -7.42 9.88 12.88
C GLU A 183 -7.88 10.69 11.64
N THR A 184 -9.19 10.71 11.40
CA THR A 184 -9.77 11.46 10.28
C THR A 184 -9.66 12.96 10.51
N GLN A 185 -9.89 13.42 11.74
CA GLN A 185 -9.68 14.84 12.12
C GLN A 185 -8.22 15.28 11.87
N ALA A 186 -7.26 14.44 12.29
CA ALA A 186 -5.84 14.68 12.09
C ALA A 186 -5.50 14.82 10.60
N LEU A 187 -5.97 13.88 9.78
CA LEU A 187 -5.76 13.91 8.33
C LEU A 187 -6.36 15.17 7.70
N HIS A 188 -7.62 15.49 7.99
CA HIS A 188 -8.29 16.63 7.39
C HIS A 188 -7.68 17.96 7.84
N LYS A 189 -7.51 18.17 9.14
CA LYS A 189 -7.06 19.44 9.71
C LYS A 189 -5.57 19.71 9.44
N ASN A 190 -4.73 18.68 9.64
CA ASN A 190 -3.29 18.85 9.68
C ASN A 190 -2.58 18.42 8.39
N VAL A 191 -3.33 17.85 7.41
CA VAL A 191 -2.80 17.51 6.08
C VAL A 191 -3.63 18.18 4.98
N LEU A 192 -4.88 17.76 4.77
CA LEU A 192 -5.69 18.17 3.61
C LEU A 192 -6.02 19.68 3.61
N GLN A 193 -6.18 20.32 4.78
CA GLN A 193 -6.42 21.76 4.90
C GLN A 193 -5.12 22.58 5.02
N LYS A 194 -4.04 21.94 5.47
CA LYS A 194 -2.80 22.64 5.79
C LYS A 194 -1.88 22.80 4.59
N TYR A 195 -1.87 21.82 3.70
CA TYR A 195 -1.01 21.80 2.53
C TYR A 195 -1.82 22.02 1.26
N ASP A 196 -1.23 22.71 0.30
CA ASP A 196 -1.80 22.86 -1.05
C ASP A 196 -1.49 21.58 -1.83
N ILE A 197 -2.46 20.66 -1.87
CA ILE A 197 -2.31 19.32 -2.44
C ILE A 197 -3.01 19.25 -3.78
N ASP A 198 -2.26 18.99 -4.84
CA ASP A 198 -2.81 18.82 -6.20
C ASP A 198 -3.33 17.42 -6.47
N TYR A 199 -2.64 16.39 -5.92
CA TYR A 199 -2.91 14.99 -6.21
C TYR A 199 -2.90 14.15 -4.94
N MET A 200 -3.70 13.08 -4.90
CA MET A 200 -3.68 12.08 -3.83
C MET A 200 -3.84 10.69 -4.42
N ILE A 201 -3.00 9.74 -3.97
CA ILE A 201 -3.26 8.32 -4.14
C ILE A 201 -3.62 7.72 -2.79
N ASP A 202 -4.83 7.16 -2.72
CA ASP A 202 -5.40 6.48 -1.57
C ASP A 202 -5.21 4.98 -1.77
N LEU A 203 -4.29 4.38 -0.99
CA LEU A 203 -3.88 2.99 -1.16
C LEU A 203 -4.63 2.08 -0.19
N HIS A 204 -5.25 1.06 -0.75
CA HIS A 204 -6.05 0.07 -0.07
C HIS A 204 -5.72 -1.36 -0.50
N HIS A 205 -6.31 -2.34 0.16
CA HIS A 205 -6.36 -3.73 -0.28
C HIS A 205 -7.77 -4.13 -0.68
N GLN A 206 -7.88 -4.81 -1.81
CA GLN A 206 -9.08 -5.56 -2.19
C GLN A 206 -8.94 -7.03 -1.83
N GLY A 207 -10.02 -7.82 -2.00
CA GLY A 207 -9.98 -9.27 -1.85
C GLY A 207 -8.98 -9.93 -2.81
N THR A 208 -8.57 -11.16 -2.49
CA THR A 208 -7.56 -11.91 -3.26
C THR A 208 -8.11 -12.51 -4.55
N GLN A 209 -9.43 -12.60 -4.71
CA GLN A 209 -10.09 -13.33 -5.79
C GLN A 209 -10.64 -12.44 -6.92
N ALA A 210 -10.45 -11.13 -6.82
CA ALA A 210 -10.89 -10.21 -7.87
C ALA A 210 -10.26 -10.55 -9.22
N ARG A 211 -11.07 -10.53 -10.29
CA ARG A 211 -10.68 -10.95 -11.64
C ARG A 211 -11.06 -9.92 -12.70
N ARG A 212 -10.28 -9.87 -13.76
CA ARG A 212 -10.60 -9.25 -15.04
C ARG A 212 -10.22 -10.25 -16.14
N ASP A 213 -11.06 -10.42 -17.15
CA ASP A 213 -10.84 -11.35 -18.26
C ASP A 213 -10.54 -12.80 -17.79
N GLY A 214 -11.19 -13.23 -16.71
CA GLY A 214 -10.99 -14.55 -16.11
C GLY A 214 -9.68 -14.71 -15.33
N LYS A 215 -8.78 -13.73 -15.32
CA LYS A 215 -7.49 -13.75 -14.62
C LYS A 215 -7.55 -12.96 -13.32
N LEU A 216 -6.86 -13.42 -12.29
CA LEU A 216 -6.70 -12.67 -11.06
C LEU A 216 -5.97 -11.35 -11.32
N VAL A 217 -6.49 -10.27 -10.73
CA VAL A 217 -5.85 -8.96 -10.85
C VAL A 217 -4.76 -8.77 -9.79
N SER A 218 -3.73 -8.00 -10.10
CA SER A 218 -2.72 -7.57 -9.14
C SER A 218 -3.19 -6.36 -8.32
N GLY A 219 -4.21 -5.68 -8.79
CA GLY A 219 -4.87 -4.55 -8.16
C GLY A 219 -5.97 -3.99 -9.03
N SER A 220 -6.67 -3.02 -8.48
CA SER A 220 -7.69 -2.27 -9.21
C SER A 220 -7.62 -0.80 -8.85
N MET A 221 -8.16 0.06 -9.68
CA MET A 221 -8.09 1.49 -9.45
C MET A 221 -9.37 2.20 -9.85
N LEU A 222 -9.62 3.36 -9.22
CA LEU A 222 -10.80 4.15 -9.51
C LEU A 222 -10.53 5.64 -9.21
N TYR A 223 -10.92 6.48 -10.15
CA TYR A 223 -11.00 7.92 -9.94
C TYR A 223 -12.19 8.30 -9.03
N PRO A 224 -12.33 9.56 -8.54
CA PRO A 224 -13.48 9.96 -7.72
C PRO A 224 -14.76 9.92 -8.57
N THR A 225 -15.82 9.36 -7.98
CA THR A 225 -17.09 9.07 -8.67
C THR A 225 -18.29 9.82 -8.11
N ASN A 226 -18.06 10.72 -7.13
CA ASN A 226 -19.11 11.56 -6.59
C ASN A 226 -19.50 12.64 -7.63
N ASP A 227 -20.79 12.90 -7.77
CA ASP A 227 -21.35 13.84 -8.76
C ASP A 227 -21.03 15.32 -8.49
N LYS A 228 -20.59 15.65 -7.26
CA LYS A 228 -20.13 16.99 -6.89
C LYS A 228 -18.68 17.27 -7.28
N VAL A 229 -17.93 16.29 -7.74
CA VAL A 229 -16.53 16.50 -8.17
C VAL A 229 -16.50 17.37 -9.41
N LYS A 230 -15.71 18.43 -9.36
CA LYS A 230 -15.56 19.37 -10.49
C LYS A 230 -14.96 18.67 -11.73
N PRO A 231 -15.41 19.01 -12.94
CA PRO A 231 -14.93 18.37 -14.18
C PRO A 231 -13.40 18.39 -14.33
N GLU A 232 -12.75 19.49 -13.98
CA GLU A 232 -11.30 19.63 -14.06
C GLU A 232 -10.55 18.74 -13.05
N VAL A 233 -11.10 18.53 -11.85
CA VAL A 233 -10.58 17.61 -10.84
C VAL A 233 -10.73 16.17 -11.30
N LEU A 234 -11.89 15.84 -11.87
CA LEU A 234 -12.17 14.52 -12.43
C LEU A 234 -11.20 14.20 -13.59
N GLU A 235 -10.96 15.15 -14.48
CA GLU A 235 -10.03 14.97 -15.61
C GLU A 235 -8.59 14.74 -15.10
N LYS A 236 -8.10 15.58 -14.16
CA LYS A 236 -6.79 15.40 -13.53
C LYS A 236 -6.68 14.02 -12.86
N SER A 237 -7.72 13.57 -12.17
CA SER A 237 -7.78 12.25 -11.51
C SER A 237 -7.69 11.11 -12.52
N LYS A 238 -8.39 11.21 -13.65
CA LYS A 238 -8.31 10.23 -14.74
C LYS A 238 -6.91 10.19 -15.36
N LYS A 239 -6.26 11.34 -15.53
CA LYS A 239 -4.87 11.44 -16.01
C LYS A 239 -3.88 10.79 -15.06
N LEU A 240 -4.05 11.01 -13.73
CA LEU A 240 -3.26 10.32 -12.71
C LEU A 240 -3.41 8.80 -12.84
N GLY A 241 -4.64 8.32 -13.01
CA GLY A 241 -4.91 6.90 -13.24
C GLY A 241 -4.27 6.36 -14.53
N ALA A 242 -4.25 7.15 -15.61
CA ALA A 242 -3.62 6.76 -16.87
C ALA A 242 -2.11 6.55 -16.72
N VAL A 243 -1.43 7.45 -16.01
CA VAL A 243 0.00 7.33 -15.71
C VAL A 243 0.28 6.05 -14.93
N VAL A 244 -0.48 5.79 -13.87
CA VAL A 244 -0.34 4.61 -13.03
C VAL A 244 -0.61 3.33 -13.81
N PHE A 245 -1.72 3.29 -14.57
CA PHE A 245 -2.08 2.14 -15.39
C PHE A 245 -0.97 1.78 -16.37
N ASN A 246 -0.51 2.73 -17.16
CA ASN A 246 0.52 2.51 -18.16
C ASN A 246 1.84 2.04 -17.54
N ALA A 247 2.22 2.58 -16.38
CA ALA A 247 3.44 2.19 -15.69
C ALA A 247 3.38 0.75 -15.17
N VAL A 248 2.24 0.36 -14.58
CA VAL A 248 2.06 -1.00 -14.04
C VAL A 248 1.88 -2.02 -15.16
N ASP A 249 1.07 -1.71 -16.17
CA ASP A 249 0.82 -2.59 -17.32
C ASP A 249 2.11 -2.88 -18.11
N SER A 250 2.97 -1.86 -18.29
CA SER A 250 4.26 -2.01 -18.99
C SER A 250 5.24 -2.96 -18.32
N THR A 251 5.02 -3.32 -17.05
CA THR A 251 5.86 -4.31 -16.35
C THR A 251 5.69 -5.73 -16.89
N GLY A 252 4.59 -6.00 -17.58
CA GLY A 252 4.24 -7.32 -18.12
C GLY A 252 3.78 -8.34 -17.06
N TRP A 253 3.87 -8.01 -15.77
CA TRP A 253 3.34 -8.83 -14.68
C TRP A 253 2.16 -8.18 -13.95
N GLY A 254 2.01 -6.87 -14.05
CA GLY A 254 0.84 -6.16 -13.53
C GLY A 254 -0.41 -6.49 -14.35
N HIS A 255 -1.53 -6.62 -13.66
CA HIS A 255 -2.83 -6.83 -14.28
C HIS A 255 -3.87 -6.06 -13.47
N LEU A 256 -4.19 -4.86 -13.95
CA LEU A 256 -5.09 -3.94 -13.26
C LEU A 256 -6.51 -4.01 -13.82
N ALA A 257 -7.50 -3.80 -12.95
CA ALA A 257 -8.90 -3.65 -13.32
C ALA A 257 -9.44 -2.28 -12.87
N LYS A 258 -10.62 -1.92 -13.35
CA LYS A 258 -11.40 -0.85 -12.77
C LYS A 258 -12.05 -1.35 -11.48
N TYR A 259 -11.90 -0.62 -10.38
CA TYR A 259 -12.52 -0.98 -9.11
C TYR A 259 -14.02 -0.69 -9.12
N ASN A 260 -14.80 -1.58 -8.51
CA ASN A 260 -16.23 -1.37 -8.31
C ASN A 260 -16.48 -0.69 -6.95
N GLY A 261 -16.28 0.63 -6.90
CA GLY A 261 -16.36 1.41 -5.65
C GLY A 261 -17.58 2.32 -5.57
N GLY A 262 -17.99 2.62 -4.33
CA GLY A 262 -19.10 3.54 -4.04
C GLY A 262 -18.80 5.00 -4.45
N ASN A 263 -19.86 5.83 -4.51
CA ASN A 263 -19.78 7.25 -4.88
C ASN A 263 -20.01 8.21 -3.69
N GLY A 264 -20.12 7.72 -2.45
CA GLY A 264 -20.35 8.54 -1.27
C GLY A 264 -19.20 9.53 -1.02
N GLU A 265 -19.54 10.76 -0.62
CA GLU A 265 -18.56 11.78 -0.24
C GLU A 265 -17.77 11.43 1.03
N ASN A 266 -18.36 10.56 1.87
CA ASN A 266 -17.72 10.05 3.08
C ASN A 266 -16.56 9.07 2.83
N ILE A 267 -16.30 8.70 1.56
CA ILE A 267 -15.18 7.86 1.14
C ILE A 267 -13.97 8.75 0.81
N GLY A 268 -12.75 8.40 1.28
CA GLY A 268 -11.54 9.21 1.20
C GLY A 268 -11.27 9.87 -0.14
N ARG A 269 -11.23 9.09 -1.21
CA ARG A 269 -11.00 9.63 -2.57
C ARG A 269 -12.05 10.65 -3.02
N ASN A 270 -13.33 10.39 -2.70
CA ASN A 270 -14.42 11.31 -3.07
C ASN A 270 -14.42 12.54 -2.16
N GLY A 271 -14.25 12.35 -0.85
CA GLY A 271 -14.22 13.44 0.12
C GLY A 271 -13.10 14.44 -0.16
N ALA A 272 -11.89 13.96 -0.45
CA ALA A 272 -10.77 14.83 -0.80
C ALA A 272 -11.01 15.58 -2.12
N ALA A 273 -11.57 14.92 -3.13
CA ALA A 273 -11.88 15.54 -4.41
C ALA A 273 -12.99 16.60 -4.33
N VAL A 274 -14.04 16.35 -3.53
CA VAL A 274 -15.18 17.27 -3.39
C VAL A 274 -14.85 18.47 -2.48
N GLN A 275 -14.19 18.22 -1.33
CA GLN A 275 -14.01 19.23 -0.29
C GLN A 275 -12.77 20.10 -0.51
N TYR A 276 -11.77 19.61 -1.22
CA TYR A 276 -10.48 20.28 -1.37
C TYR A 276 -10.00 20.41 -2.82
N ASP A 277 -10.80 20.00 -3.80
CA ASP A 277 -10.44 20.03 -5.23
C ASP A 277 -9.18 19.21 -5.57
N ILE A 278 -8.85 18.21 -4.76
CA ILE A 278 -7.68 17.35 -4.94
C ILE A 278 -7.99 16.29 -6.02
N ALA A 279 -7.12 16.16 -7.00
CA ALA A 279 -7.22 15.07 -7.98
C ALA A 279 -6.83 13.73 -7.32
N THR A 280 -7.76 12.80 -7.20
CA THR A 280 -7.58 11.57 -6.41
C THR A 280 -7.60 10.31 -7.25
N LEU A 281 -6.83 9.31 -6.84
CA LEU A 281 -6.87 7.95 -7.35
C LEU A 281 -6.93 6.97 -6.17
N LEU A 282 -7.96 6.13 -6.14
CA LEU A 282 -7.98 4.93 -5.33
C LEU A 282 -7.11 3.87 -6.02
N PHE A 283 -6.21 3.26 -5.27
CA PHE A 283 -5.43 2.11 -5.73
C PHE A 283 -5.60 0.95 -4.75
N GLU A 284 -6.39 -0.02 -5.15
CA GLU A 284 -6.67 -1.24 -4.40
C GLU A 284 -5.66 -2.31 -4.79
N MET A 285 -4.70 -2.62 -3.93
CA MET A 285 -3.79 -3.74 -4.13
C MET A 285 -4.54 -5.05 -3.90
N ARG A 286 -4.13 -6.12 -4.58
CA ARG A 286 -4.56 -7.45 -4.19
C ARG A 286 -4.13 -7.73 -2.75
N GLY A 287 -5.06 -8.11 -1.88
CA GLY A 287 -4.79 -8.34 -0.47
C GLY A 287 -3.94 -9.58 -0.21
N MET A 288 -3.46 -9.70 1.02
CA MET A 288 -2.67 -10.85 1.48
C MET A 288 -3.52 -12.08 1.76
N SER A 289 -4.77 -11.85 2.18
CA SER A 289 -5.75 -12.90 2.46
C SER A 289 -7.15 -12.37 2.18
N ASP A 290 -8.07 -13.30 1.97
CA ASP A 290 -9.50 -13.03 1.95
C ASP A 290 -10.10 -13.44 3.30
N HIS A 291 -10.69 -12.50 4.03
CA HIS A 291 -11.25 -12.79 5.36
C HIS A 291 -12.48 -13.70 5.33
N PHE A 292 -13.11 -13.87 4.17
CA PHE A 292 -14.17 -14.86 3.96
C PHE A 292 -13.63 -16.24 3.54
N ASN A 293 -12.41 -16.31 3.09
CA ASN A 293 -11.78 -17.54 2.61
C ASN A 293 -10.27 -17.55 2.88
N GLU A 294 -9.89 -17.98 4.06
CA GLU A 294 -8.49 -18.03 4.50
C GLU A 294 -7.61 -18.93 3.61
N SER A 295 -8.18 -19.83 2.83
CA SER A 295 -7.42 -20.65 1.89
C SER A 295 -6.77 -19.85 0.74
N ALA A 296 -7.20 -18.61 0.56
CA ALA A 296 -6.69 -17.69 -0.47
C ALA A 296 -5.56 -16.77 0.02
N VAL A 297 -4.74 -17.20 0.97
CA VAL A 297 -3.60 -16.44 1.48
C VAL A 297 -2.51 -16.31 0.42
N ILE A 298 -2.02 -15.09 0.20
CA ILE A 298 -0.90 -14.79 -0.68
C ILE A 298 0.42 -15.11 0.02
N GLY A 299 1.33 -15.82 -0.66
CA GLY A 299 2.67 -16.10 -0.14
C GLY A 299 3.60 -14.88 -0.19
N GLN A 300 4.67 -14.90 0.59
CA GLN A 300 5.65 -13.81 0.74
C GLN A 300 6.21 -13.31 -0.61
N LYS A 301 6.46 -14.22 -1.55
CA LYS A 301 6.96 -13.83 -2.87
C LYS A 301 5.96 -12.94 -3.62
N SER A 302 4.67 -13.26 -3.54
CA SER A 302 3.61 -12.43 -4.11
C SER A 302 3.52 -11.07 -3.40
N ASN A 303 3.70 -11.02 -2.09
CA ASN A 303 3.74 -9.77 -1.34
C ASN A 303 4.86 -8.86 -1.85
N GLY A 304 6.06 -9.38 -2.08
CA GLY A 304 7.17 -8.61 -2.65
C GLY A 304 6.84 -7.97 -3.99
N TYR A 305 6.13 -8.68 -4.87
CA TYR A 305 5.67 -8.11 -6.14
C TYR A 305 4.61 -7.03 -5.95
N LEU A 306 3.69 -7.20 -5.01
CA LEU A 306 2.67 -6.20 -4.69
C LEU A 306 3.29 -4.93 -4.11
N ILE A 307 4.27 -5.06 -3.20
CA ILE A 307 5.06 -3.93 -2.69
C ILE A 307 5.79 -3.23 -3.85
N LYS A 308 6.39 -3.98 -4.75
CA LYS A 308 7.06 -3.44 -5.93
C LYS A 308 6.09 -2.73 -6.89
N GLN A 309 4.87 -3.26 -7.04
CA GLN A 309 3.79 -2.59 -7.77
C GLN A 309 3.44 -1.25 -7.13
N THR A 310 3.38 -1.18 -5.80
CA THR A 310 3.17 0.10 -5.10
C THR A 310 4.28 1.08 -5.42
N ILE A 311 5.56 0.69 -5.33
CA ILE A 311 6.68 1.57 -5.71
C ILE A 311 6.52 2.06 -7.15
N THR A 312 6.17 1.18 -8.09
CA THR A 312 5.94 1.56 -9.50
C THR A 312 4.81 2.58 -9.62
N THR A 313 3.70 2.36 -8.92
CA THR A 313 2.54 3.27 -8.86
C THR A 313 2.94 4.65 -8.38
N LEU A 314 3.63 4.73 -7.22
CA LEU A 314 3.98 6.00 -6.60
C LEU A 314 5.07 6.74 -7.40
N ASP A 315 6.12 6.05 -7.84
CA ASP A 315 7.23 6.65 -8.59
C ASP A 315 6.80 7.16 -9.96
N SER A 316 5.91 6.43 -10.66
CA SER A 316 5.37 6.87 -11.94
C SER A 316 4.54 8.15 -11.81
N ALA A 317 3.68 8.25 -10.80
CA ALA A 317 2.91 9.46 -10.53
C ALA A 317 3.82 10.66 -10.25
N VAL A 318 4.78 10.51 -9.35
CA VAL A 318 5.73 11.55 -8.98
C VAL A 318 6.55 12.03 -10.19
N ARG A 319 7.05 11.11 -11.02
CA ARG A 319 7.82 11.47 -12.23
C ARG A 319 6.98 12.19 -13.26
N ALA A 320 5.77 11.69 -13.52
CA ALA A 320 4.88 12.31 -14.49
C ALA A 320 4.41 13.71 -14.06
N ILE A 321 4.30 13.98 -12.76
CA ILE A 321 4.06 15.32 -12.24
C ILE A 321 5.33 16.18 -12.40
N ALA A 322 6.51 15.65 -12.07
CA ALA A 322 7.78 16.38 -12.13
C ALA A 322 8.17 16.81 -13.56
N ASP A 323 7.90 16.00 -14.56
CA ASP A 323 8.17 16.29 -15.97
C ASP A 323 6.95 16.83 -16.75
N ARG A 324 5.81 16.96 -16.08
CA ARG A 324 4.52 17.44 -16.59
C ARG A 324 3.88 16.53 -17.65
N SER A 325 4.39 15.31 -17.86
CA SER A 325 3.77 14.36 -18.81
C SER A 325 2.35 13.94 -18.41
N ILE A 326 2.02 14.03 -17.12
CA ILE A 326 0.66 13.82 -16.62
C ILE A 326 -0.39 14.73 -17.30
N GLU A 327 -0.02 15.93 -17.73
CA GLU A 327 -0.95 16.90 -18.33
C GLU A 327 -1.50 16.42 -19.69
N THR A 328 -0.73 15.58 -20.39
CA THR A 328 -1.08 15.05 -21.71
C THR A 328 -1.42 13.55 -21.69
N ALA A 329 -1.53 12.96 -20.49
CA ALA A 329 -1.85 11.54 -20.37
C ALA A 329 -3.21 11.21 -21.00
N ASP A 330 -3.25 10.16 -21.83
CA ASP A 330 -4.47 9.71 -22.51
C ASP A 330 -5.37 8.97 -21.51
N ILE A 331 -6.58 9.47 -21.36
CA ILE A 331 -7.60 8.93 -20.44
C ILE A 331 -8.58 7.97 -21.11
N SER A 332 -8.47 7.74 -22.42
CA SER A 332 -9.42 6.90 -23.17
C SER A 332 -9.44 5.45 -22.72
N PHE A 333 -8.34 4.97 -22.10
CA PHE A 333 -8.29 3.60 -21.56
C PHE A 333 -9.37 3.34 -20.49
N TRP A 334 -9.83 4.38 -19.79
CA TRP A 334 -10.90 4.22 -18.79
C TRP A 334 -12.23 3.74 -19.38
N ASP A 335 -12.46 4.01 -20.65
CA ASP A 335 -13.68 3.59 -21.35
C ASP A 335 -13.64 2.10 -21.73
N THR A 336 -12.44 1.53 -21.79
CA THR A 336 -12.22 0.13 -22.19
C THR A 336 -11.74 -0.75 -21.03
N LEU A 337 -11.34 -0.16 -19.90
CA LEU A 337 -10.90 -0.92 -18.75
C LEU A 337 -12.08 -1.55 -18.03
N ASP A 338 -12.15 -2.88 -18.10
CA ASP A 338 -13.21 -3.64 -17.46
C ASP A 338 -13.17 -3.55 -15.93
N THR A 339 -14.38 -3.52 -15.36
CA THR A 339 -14.58 -3.58 -13.92
C THR A 339 -14.26 -4.99 -13.41
N GLN A 340 -13.59 -5.07 -12.27
CA GLN A 340 -13.35 -6.35 -11.59
C GLN A 340 -14.65 -7.08 -11.26
N LYS A 341 -14.57 -8.39 -11.25
CA LYS A 341 -15.65 -9.30 -10.87
C LYS A 341 -15.25 -10.14 -9.67
#